data_5cd170018632fc074825d6b5ef79e7d6
#
_entry.id   5cd170018632fc074825d6b5ef79e7d6
#
_cell.length_a   1.000
_cell.length_b   1.000
_cell.length_c   1.000
_cell.angle_alpha   90.00
_cell.angle_beta   90.00
_cell.angle_gamma   90.00
#
_symmetry.space_group_name_H-M   'P 1'
#
loop_
_entity.id
_entity.type
_entity.pdbx_description
1 polymer ?
#
loop_
_entity_poly.entity_id
_entity_poly.type
_entity_poly.pdbx_seq_one_letter_code
_entity_poly.pdbx_strand_id
1 'polypeptide(L)'
;MNMTKSQAYIRPFLGKGLGMGLLILLLSSCGVYKNYERPDDIKTDGIYGRALSGDSLGLGDLSWREVFTDPKLQAIIERGLAQNANMRQAELRIEEAQNNLKAAKLAFLPMLTFAPQGTISGAWDPQDRAAYKGTLGGGATKTYSLPLSAQWQIDCFGQLRNAKKGSEVAVENMKSIRQAVQTGIIANVATLYYTLCLLDEQLRISEETRDNWKQNLEVTKLLMEAGQSNKAAVASTEANYWSICANIVEIKDQITRTENTLANLIGEVPHSFDRNTLDSFKKPSMCVTGVPISILNRRPDVRQAELALASAFYGKNQAKASFFPVLNISASGQYTNSLGNLVINPGGIIASLVGSLTQSIFARGKLRAAYKNAKAEMEVAKIGFQQSVLDAGYEVAGSMARIKVFTAEQEFLDKQVVSLTDAVEATQELMKNSNQVTYLNVLTAQSGLLGAQISQVTNQFNVISGTIALYQALGGGTE
;
A
#
# COMPACT_ATOMS: atom_id res chain seq x y z
N MET A 1 -49.66 83.57 -12.29
CA MET A 1 -49.52 82.86 -13.58
C MET A 1 -48.78 81.58 -13.34
N ASN A 2 -49.46 80.51 -13.52
CA ASN A 2 -49.13 79.19 -13.02
C ASN A 2 -47.94 78.53 -13.76
N MET A 3 -46.96 77.96 -12.98
CA MET A 3 -46.02 76.94 -13.49
C MET A 3 -46.23 75.63 -12.73
N THR A 4 -46.72 74.65 -13.53
CA THR A 4 -47.06 73.30 -13.13
C THR A 4 -45.76 72.46 -12.88
N LYS A 5 -45.67 71.80 -11.71
CA LYS A 5 -44.66 70.78 -11.37
C LYS A 5 -44.94 69.48 -12.15
N SER A 6 -44.03 69.07 -13.00
CA SER A 6 -44.00 67.71 -13.57
C SER A 6 -43.16 66.83 -12.64
N GLN A 7 -43.79 65.89 -11.92
CA GLN A 7 -43.14 64.79 -11.19
C GLN A 7 -42.97 63.57 -12.14
N ALA A 8 -41.75 63.26 -12.50
CA ALA A 8 -41.42 62.03 -13.21
C ALA A 8 -41.34 60.85 -12.24
N TYR A 9 -42.34 59.96 -12.31
CA TYR A 9 -42.32 58.66 -11.62
C TYR A 9 -41.36 57.74 -12.35
N ILE A 10 -40.17 57.47 -11.80
CA ILE A 10 -39.32 56.36 -12.22
C ILE A 10 -39.80 55.10 -11.48
N ARG A 11 -40.44 54.18 -12.21
CA ARG A 11 -40.89 52.89 -11.70
C ARG A 11 -39.69 51.95 -11.47
N PRO A 12 -39.66 51.22 -10.36
CA PRO A 12 -38.61 50.19 -10.12
C PRO A 12 -39.08 48.88 -10.79
N PHE A 13 -38.75 48.67 -12.05
CA PHE A 13 -39.13 47.44 -12.77
C PHE A 13 -37.99 46.48 -13.08
N LEU A 14 -36.76 46.75 -12.58
CA LEU A 14 -35.60 45.89 -12.86
C LEU A 14 -35.22 44.89 -11.74
N GLY A 15 -35.86 44.92 -10.57
CA GLY A 15 -35.41 44.10 -9.43
C GLY A 15 -35.94 42.65 -9.38
N LYS A 16 -37.10 42.39 -10.02
CA LYS A 16 -37.75 41.05 -9.89
C LYS A 16 -37.29 40.02 -10.93
N GLY A 17 -36.83 40.46 -12.10
CA GLY A 17 -36.36 39.55 -13.17
C GLY A 17 -34.95 38.95 -12.90
N LEU A 18 -34.04 39.73 -12.31
CA LEU A 18 -32.68 39.25 -12.00
C LEU A 18 -32.67 38.21 -10.88
N GLY A 19 -33.53 38.38 -9.85
CA GLY A 19 -33.65 37.44 -8.74
C GLY A 19 -34.21 36.08 -9.17
N MET A 20 -35.19 36.09 -10.09
CA MET A 20 -35.82 34.86 -10.58
C MET A 20 -34.92 34.10 -11.56
N GLY A 21 -34.14 34.80 -12.39
CA GLY A 21 -33.11 34.23 -13.26
C GLY A 21 -31.97 33.57 -12.47
N LEU A 22 -31.54 34.19 -11.38
CA LEU A 22 -30.51 33.64 -10.46
C LEU A 22 -31.02 32.41 -9.70
N LEU A 23 -32.31 32.39 -9.31
CA LEU A 23 -32.93 31.24 -8.64
C LEU A 23 -33.11 30.04 -9.58
N ILE A 24 -33.41 30.27 -10.86
CA ILE A 24 -33.51 29.19 -11.88
C ILE A 24 -32.13 28.62 -12.21
N LEU A 25 -31.06 29.42 -12.25
CA LEU A 25 -29.67 28.97 -12.39
C LEU A 25 -29.21 28.15 -11.19
N LEU A 26 -29.67 28.44 -9.98
CA LEU A 26 -29.37 27.68 -8.76
C LEU A 26 -30.09 26.31 -8.73
N LEU A 27 -31.28 26.21 -9.30
CA LEU A 27 -32.07 24.97 -9.36
C LEU A 27 -31.59 24.00 -10.45
N SER A 28 -30.98 24.49 -11.52
CA SER A 28 -30.42 23.64 -12.60
C SER A 28 -29.04 23.04 -12.26
N SER A 29 -28.44 23.44 -11.16
CA SER A 29 -27.11 23.01 -10.73
C SER A 29 -27.05 21.58 -10.15
N CYS A 30 -28.18 20.94 -9.87
CA CYS A 30 -28.21 19.64 -9.16
C CYS A 30 -27.72 18.41 -9.96
N GLY A 31 -27.30 18.54 -11.22
CA GLY A 31 -26.95 17.39 -12.06
C GLY A 31 -25.73 17.55 -12.98
N VAL A 32 -24.87 18.56 -12.76
CA VAL A 32 -23.77 18.88 -13.69
C VAL A 32 -22.71 17.78 -13.78
N TYR A 33 -22.54 16.97 -12.73
CA TYR A 33 -21.55 15.88 -12.67
C TYR A 33 -22.20 14.57 -12.25
N LYS A 34 -21.89 13.49 -12.99
CA LYS A 34 -22.21 12.11 -12.60
C LYS A 34 -21.32 11.66 -11.45
N ASN A 35 -21.80 10.71 -10.68
CA ASN A 35 -20.92 9.97 -9.77
C ASN A 35 -19.94 9.12 -10.58
N TYR A 36 -18.83 8.71 -9.94
CA TYR A 36 -17.93 7.73 -10.51
C TYR A 36 -18.66 6.39 -10.66
N GLU A 37 -18.54 5.81 -11.82
CA GLU A 37 -18.96 4.44 -12.12
C GLU A 37 -17.76 3.72 -12.73
N ARG A 38 -17.58 2.45 -12.37
CA ARG A 38 -16.50 1.63 -12.94
C ARG A 38 -16.69 1.55 -14.46
N PRO A 39 -15.63 1.72 -15.26
CA PRO A 39 -15.72 1.56 -16.70
C PRO A 39 -16.06 0.10 -17.10
N ASP A 40 -17.04 -0.07 -17.99
CA ASP A 40 -17.48 -1.38 -18.48
C ASP A 40 -16.53 -2.02 -19.49
N ASP A 41 -15.57 -1.24 -20.03
CA ASP A 41 -14.64 -1.64 -21.08
C ASP A 41 -13.37 -2.32 -20.55
N ILE A 42 -13.32 -2.67 -19.27
CA ILE A 42 -12.21 -3.41 -18.67
C ILE A 42 -12.35 -4.88 -19.04
N LYS A 43 -11.42 -5.35 -19.86
CA LYS A 43 -11.38 -6.77 -20.29
C LYS A 43 -10.99 -7.65 -19.10
N THR A 44 -11.92 -8.49 -18.68
CA THR A 44 -11.73 -9.51 -17.64
C THR A 44 -11.86 -10.93 -18.19
N ASP A 45 -12.34 -11.08 -19.42
CA ASP A 45 -12.53 -12.39 -20.06
C ASP A 45 -11.19 -13.06 -20.33
N GLY A 46 -11.06 -14.33 -19.89
CA GLY A 46 -9.85 -15.11 -20.11
C GLY A 46 -8.62 -14.67 -19.35
N ILE A 47 -8.76 -13.81 -18.32
CA ILE A 47 -7.67 -13.20 -17.57
C ILE A 47 -6.74 -14.22 -16.90
N TYR A 48 -7.28 -15.41 -16.57
CA TYR A 48 -6.50 -16.52 -16.01
C TYR A 48 -5.89 -17.44 -17.08
N GLY A 49 -6.01 -17.08 -18.35
CA GLY A 49 -5.45 -17.83 -19.47
C GLY A 49 -5.96 -19.27 -19.52
N ARG A 50 -5.03 -20.23 -19.32
CA ARG A 50 -5.33 -21.67 -19.31
C ARG A 50 -5.86 -22.18 -17.96
N ALA A 51 -5.86 -21.37 -16.92
CA ALA A 51 -6.47 -21.73 -15.65
C ALA A 51 -7.99 -21.68 -15.80
N LEU A 52 -8.66 -22.74 -15.35
CA LEU A 52 -10.11 -22.89 -15.51
C LEU A 52 -10.84 -21.86 -14.65
N SER A 53 -11.78 -21.14 -15.23
CA SER A 53 -12.72 -20.30 -14.50
C SER A 53 -13.86 -21.17 -13.96
N GLY A 54 -14.19 -21.05 -12.69
CA GLY A 54 -15.27 -21.77 -12.03
C GLY A 54 -15.76 -21.09 -10.76
N ASP A 55 -16.99 -21.41 -10.36
CA ASP A 55 -17.72 -20.77 -9.23
C ASP A 55 -17.48 -21.44 -7.87
N SER A 56 -16.30 -21.95 -7.57
CA SER A 56 -16.03 -22.59 -6.28
C SER A 56 -15.42 -21.63 -5.29
N LEU A 57 -15.79 -21.75 -4.01
CA LEU A 57 -15.12 -21.10 -2.87
C LEU A 57 -13.61 -21.38 -2.98
N GLY A 58 -12.84 -20.34 -3.21
CA GLY A 58 -11.41 -20.46 -3.44
C GLY A 58 -10.61 -20.30 -2.14
N LEU A 59 -9.32 -20.66 -2.22
CA LEU A 59 -8.35 -20.46 -1.14
C LEU A 59 -8.36 -19.00 -0.59
N GLY A 60 -8.67 -18.01 -1.42
CA GLY A 60 -8.77 -16.60 -1.03
C GLY A 60 -9.99 -16.24 -0.16
N ASP A 61 -10.98 -17.15 -0.03
CA ASP A 61 -12.15 -16.97 0.82
C ASP A 61 -11.90 -17.44 2.26
N LEU A 62 -10.84 -18.24 2.46
CA LEU A 62 -10.47 -18.74 3.78
C LEU A 62 -9.76 -17.65 4.59
N SER A 63 -10.06 -17.61 5.88
CA SER A 63 -9.28 -16.76 6.77
C SER A 63 -7.83 -17.26 6.86
N TRP A 64 -6.89 -16.38 7.14
CA TRP A 64 -5.48 -16.77 7.26
C TRP A 64 -5.26 -17.82 8.37
N ARG A 65 -6.14 -17.88 9.38
CA ARG A 65 -6.08 -18.88 10.45
C ARG A 65 -6.50 -20.27 9.97
N GLU A 66 -7.35 -20.35 8.99
CA GLU A 66 -7.77 -21.62 8.36
C GLU A 66 -6.71 -22.14 7.39
N VAL A 67 -5.98 -21.23 6.73
CA VAL A 67 -4.88 -21.57 5.83
C VAL A 67 -3.63 -21.97 6.60
N PHE A 68 -3.27 -21.19 7.62
CA PHE A 68 -2.09 -21.43 8.47
C PHE A 68 -2.53 -22.01 9.82
N THR A 69 -2.65 -23.32 9.87
CA THR A 69 -3.18 -24.05 11.05
C THR A 69 -2.16 -24.26 12.16
N ASP A 70 -0.89 -23.91 11.95
CA ASP A 70 0.17 -24.01 12.96
C ASP A 70 -0.01 -22.94 14.04
N PRO A 71 -0.25 -23.32 15.34
CA PRO A 71 -0.47 -22.34 16.40
C PRO A 71 0.74 -21.42 16.66
N LYS A 72 1.97 -21.94 16.45
CA LYS A 72 3.19 -21.14 16.64
C LYS A 72 3.30 -20.07 15.58
N LEU A 73 3.02 -20.40 14.32
CA LEU A 73 2.95 -19.45 13.22
C LEU A 73 1.84 -18.41 13.45
N GLN A 74 0.65 -18.85 13.86
CA GLN A 74 -0.45 -17.92 14.15
C GLN A 74 -0.07 -16.89 15.22
N ALA A 75 0.59 -17.33 16.31
CA ALA A 75 1.04 -16.41 17.34
C ALA A 75 2.07 -15.38 16.84
N ILE A 76 2.97 -15.77 15.92
CA ILE A 76 3.93 -14.86 15.30
C ILE A 76 3.22 -13.86 14.38
N ILE A 77 2.27 -14.32 13.55
CA ILE A 77 1.47 -13.44 12.70
C ILE A 77 0.71 -12.41 13.54
N GLU A 78 0.05 -12.82 14.63
CA GLU A 78 -0.69 -11.91 15.50
C GLU A 78 0.23 -10.84 16.11
N ARG A 79 1.42 -11.22 16.57
CA ARG A 79 2.42 -10.25 17.06
C ARG A 79 2.87 -9.29 15.95
N GLY A 80 3.13 -9.80 14.75
CA GLY A 80 3.48 -8.99 13.59
C GLY A 80 2.39 -7.98 13.24
N LEU A 81 1.13 -8.39 13.21
CA LEU A 81 0.00 -7.49 12.94
C LEU A 81 -0.19 -6.42 14.02
N ALA A 82 0.13 -6.75 15.28
CA ALA A 82 -0.01 -5.82 16.41
C ALA A 82 1.14 -4.81 16.52
N GLN A 83 2.38 -5.20 16.18
CA GLN A 83 3.59 -4.44 16.50
C GLN A 83 4.30 -3.87 15.27
N ASN A 84 3.99 -4.35 14.05
CA ASN A 84 4.69 -3.91 12.84
C ASN A 84 4.52 -2.40 12.59
N ALA A 85 5.64 -1.70 12.38
CA ALA A 85 5.66 -0.25 12.18
C ALA A 85 4.88 0.21 10.95
N ASN A 86 4.89 -0.58 9.84
CA ASN A 86 4.16 -0.23 8.63
C ASN A 86 2.64 -0.30 8.84
N MET A 87 2.17 -1.26 9.67
CA MET A 87 0.75 -1.34 10.05
C MET A 87 0.33 -0.09 10.81
N ARG A 88 1.12 0.31 11.81
CA ARG A 88 0.86 1.52 12.59
C ARG A 88 0.89 2.78 11.73
N GLN A 89 1.84 2.88 10.80
CA GLN A 89 1.88 3.99 9.84
C GLN A 89 0.65 4.01 8.93
N ALA A 90 0.17 2.84 8.47
CA ALA A 90 -1.03 2.77 7.64
C ALA A 90 -2.28 3.26 8.40
N GLU A 91 -2.41 2.94 9.70
CA GLU A 91 -3.50 3.44 10.54
C GLU A 91 -3.45 4.97 10.70
N LEU A 92 -2.28 5.53 10.95
CA LEU A 92 -2.10 6.99 11.06
C LEU A 92 -2.41 7.71 9.74
N ARG A 93 -2.08 7.10 8.60
CA ARG A 93 -2.45 7.65 7.28
C ARG A 93 -3.97 7.62 7.01
N ILE A 94 -4.69 6.64 7.55
CA ILE A 94 -6.15 6.63 7.51
C ILE A 94 -6.70 7.80 8.35
N GLU A 95 -6.15 8.03 9.54
CA GLU A 95 -6.54 9.16 10.39
C GLU A 95 -6.28 10.50 9.70
N GLU A 96 -5.10 10.67 9.06
CA GLU A 96 -4.77 11.86 8.26
C GLU A 96 -5.79 12.08 7.13
N ALA A 97 -6.12 11.03 6.37
CA ALA A 97 -7.11 11.11 5.31
C ALA A 97 -8.52 11.45 5.83
N GLN A 98 -8.91 10.92 7.00
CA GLN A 98 -10.16 11.27 7.68
C GLN A 98 -10.20 12.73 8.12
N ASN A 99 -9.09 13.28 8.62
CA ASN A 99 -8.98 14.69 8.99
C ASN A 99 -9.09 15.58 7.75
N ASN A 100 -8.47 15.21 6.63
CA ASN A 100 -8.62 15.90 5.34
C ASN A 100 -10.05 15.85 4.83
N LEU A 101 -10.74 14.71 4.95
CA LEU A 101 -12.17 14.60 4.64
C LEU A 101 -13.03 15.49 5.54
N LYS A 102 -12.73 15.57 6.83
CA LYS A 102 -13.41 16.47 7.76
C LYS A 102 -13.21 17.92 7.35
N ALA A 103 -11.99 18.33 6.98
CA ALA A 103 -11.71 19.65 6.44
C ALA A 103 -12.51 19.95 5.15
N ALA A 104 -12.56 18.99 4.21
CA ALA A 104 -13.35 19.10 2.98
C ALA A 104 -14.86 19.22 3.24
N LYS A 105 -15.39 18.57 4.29
CA LYS A 105 -16.78 18.74 4.73
C LYS A 105 -17.01 20.11 5.36
N LEU A 106 -16.08 20.62 6.16
CA LEU A 106 -16.15 21.94 6.79
C LEU A 106 -15.97 23.08 5.78
N ALA A 107 -15.38 22.85 4.61
CA ALA A 107 -15.25 23.83 3.53
C ALA A 107 -16.60 24.33 2.99
N PHE A 108 -17.71 23.66 3.29
CA PHE A 108 -19.08 24.13 3.00
C PHE A 108 -19.60 25.15 4.01
N LEU A 109 -18.90 25.37 5.11
CA LEU A 109 -19.26 26.36 6.12
C LEU A 109 -18.48 27.66 5.93
N PRO A 110 -19.00 28.80 6.43
CA PRO A 110 -18.25 30.05 6.41
C PRO A 110 -16.96 29.96 7.23
N MET A 111 -15.87 30.52 6.69
CA MET A 111 -14.64 30.74 7.42
C MET A 111 -14.72 32.05 8.20
N LEU A 112 -14.46 32.00 9.49
CA LEU A 112 -14.40 33.18 10.36
C LEU A 112 -12.95 33.56 10.61
N THR A 113 -12.62 34.86 10.43
CA THR A 113 -11.28 35.38 10.65
C THR A 113 -11.36 36.63 11.52
N PHE A 114 -10.59 36.67 12.58
CA PHE A 114 -10.36 37.86 13.42
C PHE A 114 -8.92 38.28 13.25
N ALA A 115 -8.68 39.50 12.74
CA ALA A 115 -7.34 39.99 12.38
C ALA A 115 -7.13 41.44 12.88
N PRO A 116 -6.87 41.64 14.17
CA PRO A 116 -6.60 42.98 14.73
C PRO A 116 -5.47 43.68 13.98
N GLN A 117 -5.66 44.97 13.67
CA GLN A 117 -4.69 45.77 12.94
C GLN A 117 -4.47 47.14 13.64
N GLY A 118 -3.21 47.53 13.74
CA GLY A 118 -2.83 48.86 14.09
C GLY A 118 -1.96 49.45 12.98
N THR A 119 -2.31 50.61 12.47
CA THR A 119 -1.55 51.28 11.40
C THR A 119 -1.12 52.67 11.91
N ILE A 120 0.14 52.99 11.73
CA ILE A 120 0.67 54.32 11.90
C ILE A 120 1.09 54.80 10.50
N SER A 121 0.41 55.80 9.98
CA SER A 121 0.70 56.41 8.68
C SER A 121 1.02 57.90 8.84
N GLY A 122 2.06 58.36 8.17
CA GLY A 122 2.43 59.75 8.11
C GLY A 122 3.06 60.07 6.77
N ALA A 123 2.85 61.28 6.25
CA ALA A 123 3.57 61.74 5.08
C ALA A 123 5.04 62.03 5.49
N TRP A 124 5.98 61.52 4.75
CA TRP A 124 7.38 61.86 4.87
C TRP A 124 7.72 62.86 3.77
N ASP A 125 7.88 64.14 4.15
CA ASP A 125 8.43 65.15 3.28
C ASP A 125 9.95 65.28 3.53
N PRO A 126 10.81 64.96 2.53
CA PRO A 126 12.26 65.09 2.67
C PRO A 126 12.73 66.53 2.90
N GLN A 127 11.90 67.51 2.58
CA GLN A 127 12.21 68.92 2.76
C GLN A 127 11.94 69.45 4.22
N ASP A 128 11.09 68.73 4.93
CA ASP A 128 10.70 69.11 6.31
C ASP A 128 11.56 68.40 7.36
N ARG A 129 12.92 68.43 7.18
CA ARG A 129 13.89 67.90 8.13
C ARG A 129 13.85 68.60 9.54
N ALA A 130 13.24 69.74 9.64
CA ALA A 130 13.08 70.47 10.92
C ALA A 130 11.99 69.93 11.82
N ALA A 131 10.93 69.26 11.22
CA ALA A 131 9.83 68.66 11.96
C ALA A 131 10.18 67.27 12.51
N TYR A 132 11.23 66.62 12.00
CA TYR A 132 11.63 65.24 12.35
C TYR A 132 12.66 65.16 13.51
N LYS A 133 12.78 66.15 14.37
CA LYS A 133 13.54 65.97 15.60
C LYS A 133 12.76 65.14 16.62
N GLY A 134 12.88 63.81 16.47
CA GLY A 134 12.81 62.91 17.62
C GLY A 134 11.47 62.39 18.06
N THR A 135 10.35 62.64 17.35
CA THR A 135 9.07 62.00 17.63
C THR A 135 8.28 61.79 16.35
N LEU A 136 7.71 60.61 16.18
CA LEU A 136 6.60 60.33 15.23
C LEU A 136 5.38 61.22 15.55
N GLY A 137 5.54 62.53 15.60
CA GLY A 137 4.58 63.43 16.20
C GLY A 137 3.97 64.49 15.30
N GLY A 138 4.56 64.78 14.16
CA GLY A 138 4.03 65.79 13.24
C GLY A 138 3.10 65.15 12.19
N GLY A 139 1.81 65.01 12.45
CA GLY A 139 0.83 64.57 11.47
C GLY A 139 0.68 63.06 11.25
N ALA A 140 1.31 62.22 12.05
CA ALA A 140 1.14 60.77 11.97
C ALA A 140 -0.27 60.38 12.42
N THR A 141 -1.02 59.78 11.53
CA THR A 141 -2.35 59.22 11.81
C THR A 141 -2.21 57.81 12.40
N LYS A 142 -2.70 57.63 13.62
CA LYS A 142 -2.78 56.32 14.27
C LYS A 142 -4.19 55.77 14.10
N THR A 143 -4.30 54.66 13.38
CA THR A 143 -5.58 53.95 13.20
C THR A 143 -5.47 52.58 13.82
N TYR A 144 -6.51 52.14 14.49
CA TYR A 144 -6.68 50.76 14.93
C TYR A 144 -8.00 50.24 14.40
N SER A 145 -8.02 48.91 14.11
CA SER A 145 -9.24 48.20 13.73
C SER A 145 -9.23 46.81 14.30
N LEU A 146 -10.41 46.33 14.70
CA LEU A 146 -10.67 44.98 15.20
C LEU A 146 -11.69 44.35 14.24
N PRO A 147 -11.27 43.87 13.02
CA PRO A 147 -12.16 43.28 12.06
C PRO A 147 -12.45 41.83 12.41
N LEU A 148 -13.73 41.48 12.38
CA LEU A 148 -14.24 40.13 12.32
C LEU A 148 -14.85 39.94 10.93
N SER A 149 -14.35 39.00 10.16
CA SER A 149 -14.85 38.69 8.81
C SER A 149 -15.30 37.26 8.70
N ALA A 150 -16.38 37.05 7.96
CA ALA A 150 -16.89 35.76 7.54
C ALA A 150 -16.82 35.68 6.02
N GLN A 151 -16.26 34.58 5.50
CA GLN A 151 -16.19 34.31 4.06
C GLN A 151 -16.82 32.95 3.79
N TRP A 152 -17.76 32.90 2.86
CA TRP A 152 -18.47 31.68 2.50
C TRP A 152 -18.53 31.50 0.99
N GLN A 153 -17.94 30.40 0.50
CA GLN A 153 -18.06 29.98 -0.88
C GLN A 153 -19.27 29.06 -1.05
N ILE A 154 -20.23 29.48 -1.88
CA ILE A 154 -21.40 28.65 -2.22
C ILE A 154 -21.06 27.77 -3.40
N ASP A 155 -21.21 26.45 -3.24
CA ASP A 155 -20.88 25.45 -4.26
C ASP A 155 -21.99 25.28 -5.30
N CYS A 156 -22.17 26.30 -6.14
CA CYS A 156 -23.16 26.28 -7.20
C CYS A 156 -22.82 25.28 -8.32
N PHE A 157 -21.55 25.10 -8.63
CA PHE A 157 -21.07 24.31 -9.76
C PHE A 157 -20.29 23.05 -9.37
N GLY A 158 -20.40 22.59 -8.13
CA GLY A 158 -19.90 21.30 -7.68
C GLY A 158 -18.39 21.22 -7.46
N GLN A 159 -17.68 22.34 -7.34
CA GLN A 159 -16.25 22.35 -7.06
C GLN A 159 -15.94 21.72 -5.69
N LEU A 160 -16.61 22.19 -4.63
CA LEU A 160 -16.44 21.66 -3.27
C LEU A 160 -17.00 20.25 -3.14
N ARG A 161 -18.13 19.94 -3.81
CA ARG A 161 -18.69 18.58 -3.83
C ARG A 161 -17.73 17.57 -4.44
N ASN A 162 -17.07 17.89 -5.57
CA ASN A 162 -16.09 17.00 -6.18
C ASN A 162 -14.82 16.88 -5.32
N ALA A 163 -14.37 17.97 -4.66
CA ALA A 163 -13.26 17.93 -3.71
C ALA A 163 -13.56 17.00 -2.52
N LYS A 164 -14.77 17.11 -1.94
CA LYS A 164 -15.22 16.21 -0.85
C LYS A 164 -15.27 14.76 -1.32
N LYS A 165 -15.83 14.48 -2.51
CA LYS A 165 -15.85 13.13 -3.10
C LYS A 165 -14.45 12.56 -3.32
N GLY A 166 -13.51 13.37 -3.81
CA GLY A 166 -12.11 13.01 -3.92
C GLY A 166 -11.50 12.63 -2.55
N SER A 167 -11.82 13.38 -1.49
CA SER A 167 -11.37 13.07 -0.13
C SER A 167 -12.03 11.79 0.45
N GLU A 168 -13.30 11.51 0.12
CA GLU A 168 -13.96 10.25 0.47
C GLU A 168 -13.24 9.05 -0.17
N VAL A 169 -12.92 9.15 -1.46
CA VAL A 169 -12.15 8.13 -2.19
C VAL A 169 -10.74 7.98 -1.60
N ALA A 170 -10.09 9.07 -1.19
CA ALA A 170 -8.77 9.02 -0.56
C ALA A 170 -8.79 8.23 0.76
N VAL A 171 -9.83 8.36 1.59
CA VAL A 171 -9.99 7.54 2.81
C VAL A 171 -10.11 6.07 2.46
N GLU A 172 -10.94 5.71 1.47
CA GLU A 172 -11.09 4.30 1.04
C GLU A 172 -9.78 3.74 0.47
N ASN A 173 -9.01 4.57 -0.24
CA ASN A 173 -7.69 4.18 -0.74
C ASN A 173 -6.70 3.88 0.41
N MET A 174 -6.67 4.69 1.47
CA MET A 174 -5.82 4.42 2.64
C MET A 174 -6.24 3.13 3.36
N LYS A 175 -7.53 2.81 3.43
CA LYS A 175 -8.02 1.52 3.96
C LYS A 175 -7.51 0.34 3.11
N SER A 176 -7.56 0.47 1.78
CA SER A 176 -7.03 -0.57 0.88
C SER A 176 -5.52 -0.73 1.01
N ILE A 177 -4.77 0.35 1.22
CA ILE A 177 -3.32 0.30 1.53
C ILE A 177 -3.08 -0.46 2.85
N ARG A 178 -3.86 -0.18 3.90
CA ARG A 178 -3.77 -0.92 5.16
C ARG A 178 -4.00 -2.42 4.96
N GLN A 179 -5.01 -2.80 4.17
CA GLN A 179 -5.27 -4.20 3.83
C GLN A 179 -4.08 -4.84 3.07
N ALA A 180 -3.47 -4.13 2.11
CA ALA A 180 -2.28 -4.61 1.41
C ALA A 180 -1.10 -4.84 2.37
N VAL A 181 -0.88 -3.93 3.31
CA VAL A 181 0.17 -4.09 4.36
C VAL A 181 -0.12 -5.30 5.22
N GLN A 182 -1.38 -5.50 5.66
CA GLN A 182 -1.80 -6.65 6.46
C GLN A 182 -1.53 -7.97 5.74
N THR A 183 -2.00 -8.11 4.50
CA THR A 183 -1.77 -9.31 3.67
C THR A 183 -0.27 -9.56 3.46
N GLY A 184 0.50 -8.48 3.20
CA GLY A 184 1.95 -8.57 3.05
C GLY A 184 2.66 -9.06 4.30
N ILE A 185 2.27 -8.61 5.50
CA ILE A 185 2.82 -9.07 6.77
C ILE A 185 2.53 -10.55 6.96
N ILE A 186 1.27 -10.98 6.78
CA ILE A 186 0.87 -12.39 6.91
C ILE A 186 1.70 -13.28 5.99
N ALA A 187 1.78 -12.94 4.70
CA ALA A 187 2.52 -13.73 3.72
C ALA A 187 4.03 -13.77 4.01
N ASN A 188 4.64 -12.64 4.37
CA ASN A 188 6.07 -12.57 4.66
C ASN A 188 6.42 -13.31 5.95
N VAL A 189 5.63 -13.17 7.03
CA VAL A 189 5.83 -13.93 8.27
C VAL A 189 5.72 -15.43 8.00
N ALA A 190 4.69 -15.88 7.28
CA ALA A 190 4.53 -17.27 6.93
C ALA A 190 5.71 -17.79 6.09
N THR A 191 6.16 -17.03 5.10
CA THR A 191 7.30 -17.41 4.25
C THR A 191 8.59 -17.54 5.07
N LEU A 192 8.89 -16.57 5.95
CA LEU A 192 10.08 -16.62 6.80
C LEU A 192 10.00 -17.78 7.81
N TYR A 193 8.83 -18.02 8.39
CA TYR A 193 8.63 -19.15 9.31
C TYR A 193 8.91 -20.50 8.63
N TYR A 194 8.34 -20.75 7.45
CA TYR A 194 8.58 -21.99 6.72
C TYR A 194 9.99 -22.06 6.13
N THR A 195 10.63 -20.92 5.85
CA THR A 195 12.07 -20.89 5.52
C THR A 195 12.93 -21.37 6.69
N LEU A 196 12.58 -20.98 7.90
CA LEU A 196 13.26 -21.50 9.11
C LEU A 196 13.03 -23.00 9.29
N CYS A 197 11.81 -23.48 9.06
CA CYS A 197 11.51 -24.92 9.10
C CYS A 197 12.30 -25.71 8.03
N LEU A 198 12.48 -25.15 6.83
CA LEU A 198 13.33 -25.71 5.78
C LEU A 198 14.78 -25.78 6.23
N LEU A 199 15.33 -24.70 6.77
CA LEU A 199 16.71 -24.63 7.21
C LEU A 199 17.01 -25.59 8.37
N ASP A 200 16.06 -25.78 9.29
CA ASP A 200 16.18 -26.77 10.37
C ASP A 200 16.24 -28.20 9.81
N GLU A 201 15.42 -28.53 8.83
CA GLU A 201 15.44 -29.85 8.22
C GLU A 201 16.72 -30.09 7.40
N GLN A 202 17.19 -29.05 6.67
CA GLN A 202 18.48 -29.12 5.99
C GLN A 202 19.65 -29.26 6.98
N LEU A 203 19.58 -28.60 8.13
CA LEU A 203 20.57 -28.74 9.21
C LEU A 203 20.56 -30.15 9.75
N ARG A 204 19.38 -30.72 10.06
CA ARG A 204 19.22 -32.10 10.55
C ARG A 204 19.85 -33.12 9.60
N ILE A 205 19.50 -33.04 8.31
CA ILE A 205 20.05 -33.93 7.26
C ILE A 205 21.57 -33.78 7.16
N SER A 206 22.08 -32.55 7.22
CA SER A 206 23.50 -32.27 7.12
C SER A 206 24.27 -32.77 8.37
N GLU A 207 23.70 -32.66 9.57
CA GLU A 207 24.30 -33.17 10.79
C GLU A 207 24.35 -34.69 10.84
N GLU A 208 23.27 -35.38 10.40
CA GLU A 208 23.26 -36.84 10.24
C GLU A 208 24.28 -37.29 9.19
N THR A 209 24.39 -36.61 8.07
CA THR A 209 25.38 -36.91 7.02
C THR A 209 26.80 -36.69 7.54
N ARG A 210 27.07 -35.62 8.30
CA ARG A 210 28.36 -35.36 8.93
C ARG A 210 28.77 -36.51 9.85
N ASP A 211 27.86 -37.00 10.67
CA ASP A 211 28.16 -38.06 11.62
C ASP A 211 28.42 -39.40 10.90
N ASN A 212 27.68 -39.71 9.84
CA ASN A 212 27.95 -40.84 8.96
C ASN A 212 29.31 -40.72 8.26
N TRP A 213 29.67 -39.53 7.74
CA TRP A 213 30.93 -39.33 7.06
C TRP A 213 32.13 -39.36 8.05
N LYS A 214 31.93 -38.93 9.29
CA LYS A 214 32.92 -39.05 10.32
C LYS A 214 33.27 -40.53 10.62
N GLN A 215 32.25 -41.36 10.81
CA GLN A 215 32.41 -42.80 11.00
C GLN A 215 33.12 -43.45 9.79
N ASN A 216 32.70 -43.05 8.58
CA ASN A 216 33.30 -43.54 7.35
C ASN A 216 34.79 -43.14 7.23
N LEU A 217 35.16 -41.91 7.64
CA LEU A 217 36.55 -41.48 7.67
C LEU A 217 37.41 -42.33 8.60
N GLU A 218 36.90 -42.66 9.80
CA GLU A 218 37.60 -43.53 10.75
C GLU A 218 37.78 -44.96 10.17
N VAL A 219 36.74 -45.53 9.57
CA VAL A 219 36.84 -46.85 8.92
C VAL A 219 37.83 -46.82 7.75
N THR A 220 37.83 -45.76 6.93
CA THR A 220 38.75 -45.65 5.80
C THR A 220 40.21 -45.53 6.23
N LYS A 221 40.50 -44.87 7.38
CA LYS A 221 41.83 -44.80 7.98
C LYS A 221 42.29 -46.17 8.44
N LEU A 222 41.43 -46.93 9.14
CA LEU A 222 41.74 -48.28 9.58
C LEU A 222 41.98 -49.24 8.40
N LEU A 223 41.18 -49.12 7.33
CA LEU A 223 41.41 -49.91 6.11
C LEU A 223 42.71 -49.55 5.40
N MET A 224 43.14 -48.29 5.43
CA MET A 224 44.43 -47.88 4.91
C MET A 224 45.59 -48.47 5.74
N GLU A 225 45.50 -48.48 7.09
CA GLU A 225 46.48 -49.11 7.98
C GLU A 225 46.55 -50.62 7.73
N ALA A 226 45.42 -51.27 7.46
CA ALA A 226 45.35 -52.67 7.07
C ALA A 226 45.82 -53.00 5.64
N GLY A 227 46.24 -51.99 4.87
CA GLY A 227 46.65 -52.16 3.46
C GLY A 227 45.49 -52.40 2.49
N GLN A 228 44.22 -52.24 2.90
CA GLN A 228 43.03 -52.47 2.10
C GLN A 228 42.46 -51.18 1.46
N SER A 229 43.07 -50.01 1.76
CA SER A 229 42.74 -48.71 1.19
C SER A 229 44.02 -47.89 0.92
N ASN A 230 43.88 -46.72 0.33
CA ASN A 230 45.01 -45.88 0.00
C ASN A 230 44.82 -44.43 0.54
N LYS A 231 45.91 -43.67 0.55
CA LYS A 231 45.94 -42.27 1.05
C LYS A 231 44.95 -41.36 0.28
N ALA A 232 44.71 -41.60 -1.01
CA ALA A 232 43.80 -40.80 -1.82
C ALA A 232 42.33 -40.97 -1.38
N ALA A 233 41.93 -42.21 -1.01
CA ALA A 233 40.61 -42.49 -0.46
C ALA A 233 40.38 -41.78 0.88
N VAL A 234 41.37 -41.85 1.80
CA VAL A 234 41.33 -41.12 3.09
C VAL A 234 41.19 -39.62 2.86
N ALA A 235 42.03 -39.02 1.99
CA ALA A 235 42.01 -37.59 1.72
C ALA A 235 40.68 -37.15 1.10
N SER A 236 40.07 -37.95 0.19
CA SER A 236 38.75 -37.65 -0.40
C SER A 236 37.63 -37.68 0.64
N THR A 237 37.64 -38.66 1.52
CA THR A 237 36.65 -38.77 2.61
C THR A 237 36.77 -37.61 3.60
N GLU A 238 38.03 -37.28 3.94
CA GLU A 238 38.30 -36.14 4.83
C GLU A 238 37.88 -34.81 4.22
N ALA A 239 38.08 -34.62 2.91
CA ALA A 239 37.59 -33.43 2.19
C ALA A 239 36.06 -33.33 2.24
N ASN A 240 35.33 -34.43 2.00
CA ASN A 240 33.87 -34.44 2.09
C ASN A 240 33.39 -34.13 3.53
N TYR A 241 34.03 -34.72 4.56
CA TYR A 241 33.71 -34.41 5.95
C TYR A 241 33.90 -32.92 6.28
N TRP A 242 34.99 -32.31 5.86
CA TRP A 242 35.19 -30.88 6.10
C TRP A 242 34.22 -30.01 5.27
N SER A 243 33.84 -30.43 4.10
CA SER A 243 32.85 -29.74 3.27
C SER A 243 31.48 -29.69 3.95
N ILE A 244 30.99 -30.80 4.49
CA ILE A 244 29.70 -30.81 5.19
C ILE A 244 29.76 -30.02 6.51
N CYS A 245 30.90 -30.04 7.22
CA CYS A 245 31.10 -29.20 8.39
C CYS A 245 30.99 -27.71 8.06
N ALA A 246 31.57 -27.25 6.93
CA ALA A 246 31.47 -25.89 6.46
C ALA A 246 30.01 -25.53 6.10
N ASN A 247 29.30 -26.41 5.39
CA ASN A 247 27.91 -26.23 5.05
C ASN A 247 27.00 -26.10 6.30
N ILE A 248 27.22 -26.90 7.34
CA ILE A 248 26.48 -26.77 8.60
C ILE A 248 26.66 -25.40 9.25
N VAL A 249 27.88 -24.82 9.21
CA VAL A 249 28.13 -23.47 9.73
C VAL A 249 27.35 -22.42 8.93
N GLU A 250 27.31 -22.57 7.61
CA GLU A 250 26.55 -21.67 6.72
C GLU A 250 25.04 -21.77 6.97
N ILE A 251 24.48 -22.98 7.13
CA ILE A 251 23.06 -23.16 7.45
C ILE A 251 22.72 -22.50 8.80
N LYS A 252 23.55 -22.65 9.82
CA LYS A 252 23.36 -22.00 11.12
C LYS A 252 23.38 -20.47 11.04
N ASP A 253 24.24 -19.90 10.21
CA ASP A 253 24.25 -18.47 9.94
C ASP A 253 22.96 -18.03 9.20
N GLN A 254 22.50 -18.81 8.20
CA GLN A 254 21.24 -18.54 7.49
C GLN A 254 20.02 -18.58 8.43
N ILE A 255 19.97 -19.52 9.38
CA ILE A 255 18.95 -19.56 10.43
C ILE A 255 18.97 -18.27 11.24
N THR A 256 20.13 -17.87 11.75
CA THR A 256 20.28 -16.65 12.57
C THR A 256 19.84 -15.41 11.80
N ARG A 257 20.26 -15.27 10.52
CA ARG A 257 19.85 -14.14 9.68
C ARG A 257 18.34 -14.11 9.41
N THR A 258 17.75 -15.28 9.20
CA THR A 258 16.31 -15.40 8.95
C THR A 258 15.50 -15.08 10.21
N GLU A 259 15.95 -15.53 11.39
CA GLU A 259 15.37 -15.17 12.68
C GLU A 259 15.44 -13.67 12.93
N ASN A 260 16.59 -13.03 12.66
CA ASN A 260 16.74 -11.59 12.77
C ASN A 260 15.82 -10.83 11.80
N THR A 261 15.64 -11.34 10.58
CA THR A 261 14.72 -10.76 9.59
C THR A 261 13.28 -10.86 10.05
N LEU A 262 12.90 -12.02 10.61
CA LEU A 262 11.55 -12.23 11.16
C LEU A 262 11.29 -11.32 12.37
N ALA A 263 12.26 -11.22 13.31
CA ALA A 263 12.17 -10.32 14.46
C ALA A 263 11.99 -8.86 14.03
N ASN A 264 12.79 -8.40 13.05
CA ASN A 264 12.65 -7.05 12.50
C ASN A 264 11.29 -6.83 11.82
N LEU A 265 10.78 -7.82 11.08
CA LEU A 265 9.48 -7.73 10.44
C LEU A 265 8.34 -7.58 11.44
N ILE A 266 8.39 -8.30 12.56
CA ILE A 266 7.36 -8.19 13.60
C ILE A 266 7.59 -7.05 14.59
N GLY A 267 8.72 -6.33 14.49
CA GLY A 267 9.04 -5.18 15.35
C GLY A 267 9.65 -5.57 16.70
N GLU A 268 10.31 -6.73 16.80
CA GLU A 268 10.95 -7.24 18.01
C GLU A 268 12.49 -7.18 17.90
N VAL A 269 13.16 -7.27 19.04
CA VAL A 269 14.63 -7.44 19.07
C VAL A 269 15.01 -8.84 18.60
N PRO A 270 16.20 -9.04 18.04
CA PRO A 270 16.68 -10.35 17.59
C PRO A 270 16.59 -11.43 18.68
N HIS A 271 15.93 -12.54 18.39
CA HIS A 271 15.83 -13.73 19.25
C HIS A 271 15.49 -14.97 18.40
N SER A 272 15.59 -16.14 18.98
CA SER A 272 15.19 -17.40 18.34
C SER A 272 13.66 -17.59 18.43
N PHE A 273 13.09 -18.19 17.38
CA PHE A 273 11.67 -18.50 17.31
C PHE A 273 11.43 -19.99 17.50
N ASP A 274 10.47 -20.32 18.37
CA ASP A 274 9.95 -21.68 18.48
C ASP A 274 9.11 -22.02 17.25
N ARG A 275 9.35 -23.15 16.61
CA ARG A 275 8.74 -23.57 15.36
C ARG A 275 8.55 -25.07 15.27
N ASN A 276 7.69 -25.50 14.37
CA ASN A 276 7.43 -26.89 14.07
C ASN A 276 8.22 -27.32 12.82
N THR A 277 8.10 -28.59 12.42
CA THR A 277 8.70 -29.11 11.18
C THR A 277 7.87 -28.73 9.94
N LEU A 278 8.45 -28.86 8.74
CA LEU A 278 7.75 -28.62 7.47
C LEU A 278 6.48 -29.49 7.30
N ASP A 279 6.49 -30.72 7.86
CA ASP A 279 5.35 -31.63 7.81
C ASP A 279 4.13 -31.13 8.60
N SER A 280 4.30 -30.11 9.46
CA SER A 280 3.19 -29.45 10.15
C SER A 280 2.26 -28.70 9.21
N PHE A 281 2.71 -28.35 8.01
CA PHE A 281 1.91 -27.66 7.01
C PHE A 281 0.85 -28.61 6.42
N LYS A 282 -0.40 -28.32 6.75
CA LYS A 282 -1.55 -29.01 6.12
C LYS A 282 -1.91 -28.25 4.85
N LYS A 283 -1.60 -28.85 3.70
CA LYS A 283 -2.03 -28.31 2.40
C LYS A 283 -3.55 -28.12 2.41
N PRO A 284 -4.07 -26.90 2.23
CA PRO A 284 -5.51 -26.69 2.12
C PRO A 284 -6.08 -27.56 0.99
N SER A 285 -7.28 -28.10 1.19
CA SER A 285 -7.99 -28.84 0.13
C SER A 285 -8.35 -27.85 -0.97
N MET A 286 -7.43 -27.63 -1.90
CA MET A 286 -7.64 -26.74 -3.03
C MET A 286 -8.65 -27.35 -3.98
N CYS A 287 -9.85 -26.76 -4.04
CA CYS A 287 -10.67 -26.89 -5.23
C CYS A 287 -9.95 -26.17 -6.37
N VAL A 288 -9.24 -26.92 -7.20
CA VAL A 288 -8.42 -26.43 -8.33
C VAL A 288 -9.31 -25.97 -9.51
N THR A 289 -10.61 -26.00 -9.36
CA THR A 289 -11.59 -25.69 -10.42
C THR A 289 -12.10 -24.27 -10.27
N GLY A 290 -11.34 -23.33 -10.83
CA GLY A 290 -11.83 -22.00 -11.17
C GLY A 290 -11.66 -20.92 -10.10
N VAL A 291 -11.18 -19.77 -10.56
CA VAL A 291 -11.08 -18.55 -9.75
C VAL A 291 -12.12 -17.56 -10.28
N PRO A 292 -13.14 -17.18 -9.48
CA PRO A 292 -14.13 -16.21 -9.93
C PRO A 292 -13.48 -14.84 -10.15
N ILE A 293 -13.91 -14.12 -11.17
CA ILE A 293 -13.46 -12.74 -11.46
C ILE A 293 -13.75 -11.81 -10.28
N SER A 294 -14.77 -12.11 -9.48
CA SER A 294 -15.12 -11.35 -8.26
C SER A 294 -13.98 -11.30 -7.23
N ILE A 295 -13.06 -12.26 -7.23
CA ILE A 295 -11.89 -12.26 -6.33
C ILE A 295 -10.96 -11.08 -6.61
N LEU A 296 -10.85 -10.64 -7.86
CA LEU A 296 -10.04 -9.45 -8.20
C LEU A 296 -10.54 -8.20 -7.47
N ASN A 297 -11.84 -8.13 -7.15
CA ASN A 297 -12.41 -7.01 -6.39
C ASN A 297 -11.97 -6.99 -4.92
N ARG A 298 -11.48 -8.10 -4.38
CA ARG A 298 -10.99 -8.22 -2.99
C ARG A 298 -9.52 -7.87 -2.87
N ARG A 299 -8.77 -7.91 -3.98
CA ARG A 299 -7.34 -7.58 -3.97
C ARG A 299 -7.14 -6.09 -3.65
N PRO A 300 -6.36 -5.80 -2.60
CA PRO A 300 -6.13 -4.41 -2.20
C PRO A 300 -5.43 -3.57 -3.26
N ASP A 301 -4.53 -4.13 -4.06
CA ASP A 301 -3.80 -3.45 -5.14
C ASP A 301 -4.72 -3.08 -6.31
N VAL A 302 -5.58 -4.00 -6.73
CA VAL A 302 -6.60 -3.73 -7.77
C VAL A 302 -7.58 -2.67 -7.30
N ARG A 303 -8.01 -2.75 -6.03
CA ARG A 303 -8.89 -1.74 -5.43
C ARG A 303 -8.22 -0.38 -5.32
N GLN A 304 -6.92 -0.31 -4.96
CA GLN A 304 -6.15 0.93 -4.95
C GLN A 304 -6.09 1.56 -6.35
N ALA A 305 -5.84 0.77 -7.39
CA ALA A 305 -5.80 1.26 -8.77
C ALA A 305 -7.17 1.79 -9.22
N GLU A 306 -8.28 1.13 -8.86
CA GLU A 306 -9.64 1.61 -9.11
C GLU A 306 -9.93 2.92 -8.38
N LEU A 307 -9.53 3.02 -7.09
CA LEU A 307 -9.72 4.22 -6.29
C LEU A 307 -8.86 5.39 -6.79
N ALA A 308 -7.67 5.10 -7.35
CA ALA A 308 -6.85 6.11 -8.04
C ALA A 308 -7.58 6.66 -9.27
N LEU A 309 -8.22 5.81 -10.07
CA LEU A 309 -9.06 6.23 -11.20
C LEU A 309 -10.25 7.07 -10.73
N ALA A 310 -10.95 6.67 -9.67
CA ALA A 310 -12.05 7.42 -9.09
C ALA A 310 -11.60 8.81 -8.58
N SER A 311 -10.42 8.88 -7.95
CA SER A 311 -9.82 10.14 -7.51
C SER A 311 -9.50 11.06 -8.68
N ALA A 312 -8.88 10.54 -9.74
CA ALA A 312 -8.60 11.29 -10.97
C ALA A 312 -9.88 11.76 -11.67
N PHE A 313 -10.95 10.96 -11.65
CA PHE A 313 -12.26 11.35 -12.15
C PHE A 313 -12.83 12.56 -11.42
N TYR A 314 -12.80 12.57 -10.07
CA TYR A 314 -13.25 13.72 -9.29
C TYR A 314 -12.32 14.93 -9.45
N GLY A 315 -11.00 14.71 -9.57
CA GLY A 315 -10.02 15.76 -9.91
C GLY A 315 -10.32 16.45 -11.25
N LYS A 316 -10.62 15.66 -12.29
CA LYS A 316 -11.05 16.18 -13.60
C LYS A 316 -12.34 17.01 -13.47
N ASN A 317 -13.33 16.54 -12.71
CA ASN A 317 -14.58 17.26 -12.50
C ASN A 317 -14.35 18.57 -11.74
N GLN A 318 -13.44 18.59 -10.73
CA GLN A 318 -13.04 19.79 -10.03
C GLN A 318 -12.33 20.80 -10.95
N ALA A 319 -11.41 20.33 -11.81
CA ALA A 319 -10.76 21.17 -12.80
C ALA A 319 -11.76 21.75 -13.83
N LYS A 320 -12.79 20.97 -14.22
CA LYS A 320 -13.89 21.44 -15.07
C LYS A 320 -14.75 22.48 -14.34
N ALA A 321 -15.03 22.30 -13.05
CA ALA A 321 -15.78 23.25 -12.24
C ALA A 321 -15.11 24.63 -12.16
N SER A 322 -13.78 24.70 -12.24
CA SER A 322 -13.02 25.96 -12.23
C SER A 322 -13.25 26.87 -13.47
N PHE A 323 -13.93 26.39 -14.52
CA PHE A 323 -14.38 27.23 -15.64
C PHE A 323 -15.65 28.01 -15.34
N PHE A 324 -16.36 27.68 -14.28
CA PHE A 324 -17.62 28.34 -13.92
C PHE A 324 -17.37 29.43 -12.86
N PRO A 325 -18.28 30.43 -12.76
CA PRO A 325 -18.18 31.45 -11.75
C PRO A 325 -18.22 30.90 -10.32
N VAL A 326 -17.46 31.51 -9.43
CA VAL A 326 -17.49 31.22 -7.98
C VAL A 326 -18.34 32.27 -7.29
N LEU A 327 -19.35 31.83 -6.53
CA LEU A 327 -20.19 32.70 -5.71
C LEU A 327 -19.63 32.74 -4.29
N ASN A 328 -19.15 33.91 -3.87
CA ASN A 328 -18.68 34.17 -2.52
C ASN A 328 -19.60 35.17 -1.82
N ILE A 329 -19.94 34.87 -0.57
CA ILE A 329 -20.59 35.80 0.35
C ILE A 329 -19.58 36.16 1.42
N SER A 330 -19.37 37.47 1.59
CA SER A 330 -18.48 37.99 2.63
C SER A 330 -19.27 38.90 3.56
N ALA A 331 -19.17 38.68 4.84
CA ALA A 331 -19.70 39.58 5.87
C ALA A 331 -18.52 40.04 6.72
N SER A 332 -18.47 41.35 7.03
CA SER A 332 -17.46 41.86 7.95
C SER A 332 -18.07 42.88 8.89
N GLY A 333 -17.59 42.85 10.15
CA GLY A 333 -17.85 43.85 11.15
C GLY A 333 -16.53 44.27 11.76
N GLN A 334 -16.28 45.56 11.91
CA GLN A 334 -15.06 46.03 12.55
C GLN A 334 -15.36 47.20 13.51
N TYR A 335 -14.70 47.18 14.64
CA TYR A 335 -14.55 48.34 15.48
C TYR A 335 -13.28 49.05 15.06
N THR A 336 -13.39 50.35 14.75
CA THR A 336 -12.25 51.14 14.26
C THR A 336 -12.35 52.60 14.72
N ASN A 337 -11.19 53.25 14.90
CA ASN A 337 -11.10 54.68 15.14
C ASN A 337 -11.00 55.50 13.83
N SER A 338 -11.17 54.86 12.66
CA SER A 338 -11.17 55.56 11.36
C SER A 338 -12.47 55.28 10.61
N LEU A 339 -13.19 56.29 10.23
CA LEU A 339 -14.38 56.29 9.39
C LEU A 339 -14.09 57.07 8.11
N GLY A 340 -13.86 56.37 7.01
CA GLY A 340 -13.39 56.97 5.76
C GLY A 340 -12.03 57.64 5.97
N ASN A 341 -11.95 58.95 5.67
CA ASN A 341 -10.75 59.78 5.88
C ASN A 341 -10.66 60.41 7.27
N LEU A 342 -11.64 60.21 8.16
CA LEU A 342 -11.74 60.82 9.47
C LEU A 342 -11.23 59.83 10.53
N VAL A 343 -10.37 60.33 11.41
CA VAL A 343 -9.91 59.61 12.61
C VAL A 343 -10.75 60.05 13.80
N ILE A 344 -11.45 59.13 14.43
CA ILE A 344 -12.40 59.37 15.52
C ILE A 344 -11.95 58.62 16.77
N ASN A 345 -12.01 59.26 17.94
CA ASN A 345 -11.79 58.64 19.24
C ASN A 345 -12.87 59.10 20.23
N PRO A 346 -13.78 58.25 20.78
CA PRO A 346 -13.82 56.79 20.57
C PRO A 346 -14.22 56.38 19.14
N GLY A 347 -13.80 55.15 18.73
CA GLY A 347 -14.07 54.56 17.42
C GLY A 347 -15.53 54.19 17.18
N GLY A 348 -15.86 53.85 15.96
CA GLY A 348 -17.18 53.39 15.52
C GLY A 348 -17.20 51.91 15.07
N ILE A 349 -18.38 51.37 14.94
CA ILE A 349 -18.64 50.03 14.37
C ILE A 349 -19.05 50.21 12.91
N ILE A 350 -18.34 49.52 12.02
CA ILE A 350 -18.69 49.42 10.59
C ILE A 350 -19.05 47.97 10.31
N ALA A 351 -20.20 47.73 9.67
CA ALA A 351 -20.57 46.38 9.21
C ALA A 351 -20.87 46.42 7.70
N SER A 352 -20.47 45.37 6.99
CA SER A 352 -20.71 45.20 5.57
C SER A 352 -21.07 43.74 5.23
N LEU A 353 -21.98 43.60 4.24
CA LEU A 353 -22.32 42.30 3.65
C LEU A 353 -22.17 42.45 2.13
N VAL A 354 -21.36 41.60 1.51
CA VAL A 354 -21.04 41.66 0.10
C VAL A 354 -21.22 40.27 -0.53
N GLY A 355 -22.07 40.18 -1.55
CA GLY A 355 -22.12 39.03 -2.45
C GLY A 355 -21.27 39.29 -3.70
N SER A 356 -20.35 38.43 -4.04
CA SER A 356 -19.50 38.54 -5.22
C SER A 356 -19.56 37.29 -6.09
N LEU A 357 -19.75 37.50 -7.41
CA LEU A 357 -19.65 36.44 -8.42
C LEU A 357 -18.39 36.69 -9.23
N THR A 358 -17.41 35.80 -9.08
CA THR A 358 -16.08 35.95 -9.69
C THR A 358 -15.84 34.87 -10.73
N GLN A 359 -15.47 35.25 -11.95
CA GLN A 359 -15.07 34.36 -13.02
C GLN A 359 -13.83 34.87 -13.73
N SER A 360 -12.84 34.00 -13.93
CA SER A 360 -11.66 34.33 -14.73
C SER A 360 -11.99 34.22 -16.22
N ILE A 361 -12.11 35.37 -16.92
CA ILE A 361 -12.36 35.42 -18.36
C ILE A 361 -11.11 35.06 -19.16
N PHE A 362 -9.95 35.53 -18.74
CA PHE A 362 -8.65 35.25 -19.35
C PHE A 362 -7.61 34.88 -18.31
N ALA A 363 -7.35 33.57 -18.15
CA ALA A 363 -6.38 33.00 -17.18
C ALA A 363 -5.08 32.56 -17.86
N ARG A 364 -4.65 33.19 -18.93
CA ARG A 364 -3.40 32.88 -19.66
C ARG A 364 -3.21 31.39 -19.97
N GLY A 365 -4.31 30.68 -20.31
CA GLY A 365 -4.30 29.25 -20.60
C GLY A 365 -4.28 28.33 -19.40
N LYS A 366 -4.10 28.82 -18.16
CA LYS A 366 -3.94 28.02 -16.93
C LYS A 366 -5.11 27.04 -16.70
N LEU A 367 -6.37 27.50 -16.84
CA LEU A 367 -7.54 26.65 -16.65
C LEU A 367 -7.65 25.55 -17.71
N ARG A 368 -7.32 25.87 -18.98
CA ARG A 368 -7.28 24.86 -20.06
C ARG A 368 -6.21 23.81 -19.83
N ALA A 369 -5.02 24.24 -19.41
CA ALA A 369 -3.93 23.31 -19.07
C ALA A 369 -4.32 22.41 -17.90
N ALA A 370 -4.85 22.96 -16.81
CA ALA A 370 -5.29 22.20 -15.65
C ALA A 370 -6.34 21.13 -15.99
N TYR A 371 -7.34 21.49 -16.82
CA TYR A 371 -8.36 20.53 -17.25
C TYR A 371 -7.80 19.45 -18.18
N LYS A 372 -6.92 19.82 -19.16
CA LYS A 372 -6.27 18.86 -20.05
C LYS A 372 -5.39 17.88 -19.29
N ASN A 373 -4.62 18.39 -18.32
CA ASN A 373 -3.78 17.55 -17.44
C ASN A 373 -4.63 16.59 -16.62
N ALA A 374 -5.67 17.08 -15.95
CA ALA A 374 -6.56 16.23 -15.17
C ALA A 374 -7.30 15.17 -16.03
N LYS A 375 -7.61 15.50 -17.31
CA LYS A 375 -8.14 14.51 -18.25
C LYS A 375 -7.09 13.45 -18.60
N ALA A 376 -5.85 13.84 -18.86
CA ALA A 376 -4.77 12.92 -19.16
C ALA A 376 -4.46 12.04 -17.95
N GLU A 377 -4.42 12.60 -16.72
CA GLU A 377 -4.26 11.85 -15.47
C GLU A 377 -5.36 10.80 -15.27
N MET A 378 -6.61 11.11 -15.63
CA MET A 378 -7.70 10.14 -15.57
C MET A 378 -7.47 8.98 -16.56
N GLU A 379 -7.01 9.25 -17.79
CA GLU A 379 -6.68 8.20 -18.75
C GLU A 379 -5.48 7.35 -18.29
N VAL A 380 -4.43 7.97 -17.71
CA VAL A 380 -3.30 7.26 -17.11
C VAL A 380 -3.78 6.34 -15.99
N ALA A 381 -4.63 6.83 -15.09
CA ALA A 381 -5.20 6.03 -14.01
C ALA A 381 -6.07 4.88 -14.53
N LYS A 382 -6.84 5.09 -15.64
CA LYS A 382 -7.61 4.04 -16.28
C LYS A 382 -6.72 2.92 -16.83
N ILE A 383 -5.63 3.28 -17.53
CA ILE A 383 -4.65 2.32 -18.04
C ILE A 383 -3.99 1.58 -16.87
N GLY A 384 -3.64 2.29 -15.79
CA GLY A 384 -3.08 1.70 -14.58
C GLY A 384 -4.02 0.68 -13.94
N PHE A 385 -5.33 0.98 -13.87
CA PHE A 385 -6.31 0.04 -13.37
C PHE A 385 -6.46 -1.20 -14.27
N GLN A 386 -6.49 -1.04 -15.60
CA GLN A 386 -6.51 -2.16 -16.54
C GLN A 386 -5.28 -3.05 -16.39
N GLN A 387 -4.09 -2.44 -16.23
CA GLN A 387 -2.85 -3.18 -16.02
C GLN A 387 -2.85 -3.94 -14.68
N SER A 388 -3.30 -3.32 -13.59
CA SER A 388 -3.40 -3.97 -12.28
C SER A 388 -4.31 -5.20 -12.30
N VAL A 389 -5.41 -5.15 -13.06
CA VAL A 389 -6.29 -6.31 -13.27
C VAL A 389 -5.58 -7.43 -14.03
N LEU A 390 -4.82 -7.10 -15.09
CA LEU A 390 -4.03 -8.10 -15.85
C LEU A 390 -2.93 -8.73 -14.99
N ASP A 391 -2.18 -7.91 -14.25
CA ASP A 391 -1.09 -8.37 -13.37
C ASP A 391 -1.62 -9.34 -12.31
N ALA A 392 -2.78 -9.03 -11.72
CA ALA A 392 -3.45 -9.91 -10.78
C ALA A 392 -3.79 -11.28 -11.40
N GLY A 393 -4.27 -11.28 -12.63
CA GLY A 393 -4.54 -12.54 -13.38
C GLY A 393 -3.28 -13.34 -13.64
N TYR A 394 -2.18 -12.69 -14.03
CA TYR A 394 -0.88 -13.34 -14.24
C TYR A 394 -0.31 -13.94 -12.95
N GLU A 395 -0.42 -13.24 -11.83
CA GLU A 395 0.06 -13.74 -10.53
C GLU A 395 -0.68 -15.00 -10.10
N VAL A 396 -2.02 -15.00 -10.22
CA VAL A 396 -2.84 -16.18 -9.90
C VAL A 396 -2.48 -17.35 -10.81
N ALA A 397 -2.48 -17.14 -12.13
CA ALA A 397 -2.16 -18.19 -13.11
C ALA A 397 -0.73 -18.74 -12.91
N GLY A 398 0.23 -17.85 -12.65
CA GLY A 398 1.62 -18.22 -12.39
C GLY A 398 1.80 -19.03 -11.13
N SER A 399 1.15 -18.63 -10.03
CA SER A 399 1.20 -19.33 -8.75
C SER A 399 0.56 -20.73 -8.85
N MET A 400 -0.59 -20.84 -9.51
CA MET A 400 -1.25 -22.15 -9.76
C MET A 400 -0.37 -23.09 -10.60
N ALA A 401 0.24 -22.58 -11.67
CA ALA A 401 1.14 -23.36 -12.51
C ALA A 401 2.36 -23.88 -11.72
N ARG A 402 2.97 -23.03 -10.91
CA ARG A 402 4.12 -23.39 -10.04
C ARG A 402 3.76 -24.49 -9.04
N ILE A 403 2.64 -24.35 -8.31
CA ILE A 403 2.20 -25.36 -7.36
C ILE A 403 1.98 -26.71 -8.04
N LYS A 404 1.39 -26.71 -9.23
CA LYS A 404 1.19 -27.94 -10.02
C LYS A 404 2.53 -28.61 -10.38
N VAL A 405 3.52 -27.82 -10.82
CA VAL A 405 4.87 -28.33 -11.17
C VAL A 405 5.54 -28.91 -9.92
N PHE A 406 5.63 -28.15 -8.83
CA PHE A 406 6.29 -28.60 -7.60
C PHE A 406 5.59 -29.83 -6.98
N THR A 407 4.26 -29.90 -7.06
CA THR A 407 3.52 -31.08 -6.58
C THR A 407 3.84 -32.32 -7.42
N ALA A 408 3.98 -32.19 -8.74
CA ALA A 408 4.37 -33.31 -9.60
C ALA A 408 5.84 -33.70 -9.41
N GLU A 409 6.72 -32.73 -9.22
CA GLU A 409 8.16 -32.93 -8.96
C GLU A 409 8.39 -33.67 -7.64
N GLN A 410 7.59 -33.39 -6.60
CA GLN A 410 7.69 -34.04 -5.31
C GLN A 410 7.62 -35.57 -5.41
N GLU A 411 6.71 -36.08 -6.23
CA GLU A 411 6.58 -37.52 -6.41
C GLU A 411 7.86 -38.19 -6.96
N PHE A 412 8.55 -37.49 -7.88
CA PHE A 412 9.80 -38.03 -8.45
C PHE A 412 10.95 -37.93 -7.46
N LEU A 413 11.04 -36.83 -6.70
CA LEU A 413 12.06 -36.65 -5.67
C LEU A 413 11.88 -37.66 -4.53
N ASP A 414 10.65 -37.96 -4.12
CA ASP A 414 10.37 -38.98 -3.11
C ASP A 414 10.88 -40.36 -3.58
N LYS A 415 10.60 -40.74 -4.84
CA LYS A 415 11.10 -41.98 -5.43
C LYS A 415 12.61 -42.02 -5.58
N GLN A 416 13.24 -40.83 -5.88
CA GLN A 416 14.68 -40.73 -5.99
C GLN A 416 15.35 -40.94 -4.62
N VAL A 417 14.83 -40.33 -3.55
CA VAL A 417 15.36 -40.52 -2.19
C VAL A 417 15.27 -41.98 -1.75
N VAL A 418 14.13 -42.66 -1.99
CA VAL A 418 13.99 -44.10 -1.69
C VAL A 418 15.02 -44.90 -2.43
N SER A 419 15.15 -44.72 -3.76
CA SER A 419 16.13 -45.50 -4.55
C SER A 419 17.59 -45.24 -4.15
N LEU A 420 17.94 -44.01 -3.73
CA LEU A 420 19.27 -43.70 -3.29
C LEU A 420 19.55 -44.22 -1.87
N THR A 421 18.54 -44.29 -1.01
CA THR A 421 18.62 -44.94 0.29
C THR A 421 18.94 -46.41 0.14
N ASP A 422 18.18 -47.10 -0.70
CA ASP A 422 18.43 -48.53 -1.03
C ASP A 422 19.86 -48.73 -1.60
N ALA A 423 20.30 -47.79 -2.47
CA ALA A 423 21.65 -47.85 -3.06
C ALA A 423 22.77 -47.66 -2.02
N VAL A 424 22.55 -46.76 -1.06
CA VAL A 424 23.52 -46.55 0.07
C VAL A 424 23.59 -47.82 0.92
N GLU A 425 22.45 -48.38 1.32
CA GLU A 425 22.40 -49.62 2.12
C GLU A 425 23.06 -50.79 1.38
N ALA A 426 22.70 -51.02 0.13
CA ALA A 426 23.26 -52.09 -0.69
C ALA A 426 24.79 -51.92 -0.90
N THR A 427 25.26 -50.73 -1.19
CA THR A 427 26.72 -50.49 -1.35
C THR A 427 27.49 -50.67 -0.06
N GLN A 428 26.92 -50.29 1.08
CA GLN A 428 27.55 -50.51 2.41
C GLN A 428 27.62 -51.99 2.75
N GLU A 429 26.57 -52.76 2.46
CA GLU A 429 26.52 -54.22 2.69
C GLU A 429 27.51 -54.95 1.79
N LEU A 430 27.53 -54.61 0.48
CA LEU A 430 28.51 -55.19 -0.45
C LEU A 430 29.96 -54.88 -0.08
N MET A 431 30.22 -53.68 0.41
CA MET A 431 31.56 -53.32 0.89
C MET A 431 32.00 -54.12 2.13
N LYS A 432 31.07 -54.52 3.00
CA LYS A 432 31.36 -55.35 4.17
C LYS A 432 31.59 -56.79 3.81
N ASN A 433 30.89 -57.31 2.80
CA ASN A 433 30.78 -58.75 2.49
C ASN A 433 31.53 -59.20 1.22
N SER A 434 32.01 -58.22 0.40
CA SER A 434 32.70 -58.55 -0.86
C SER A 434 33.72 -57.49 -1.25
N ASN A 435 34.79 -57.85 -1.98
CA ASN A 435 35.76 -56.91 -2.55
C ASN A 435 35.30 -56.26 -3.89
N GLN A 436 34.01 -56.39 -4.24
CA GLN A 436 33.49 -55.92 -5.55
C GLN A 436 33.16 -54.41 -5.53
N VAL A 437 32.95 -53.80 -4.36
CA VAL A 437 32.58 -52.39 -4.19
C VAL A 437 33.66 -51.68 -3.46
N THR A 438 34.13 -50.57 -4.03
CA THR A 438 35.12 -49.71 -3.41
C THR A 438 34.43 -48.71 -2.50
N TYR A 439 35.18 -48.20 -1.49
CA TYR A 439 34.69 -47.14 -0.62
C TYR A 439 34.21 -45.89 -1.38
N LEU A 440 34.77 -45.59 -2.57
CA LEU A 440 34.35 -44.48 -3.43
C LEU A 440 32.90 -44.64 -3.89
N ASN A 441 32.46 -45.87 -4.12
CA ASN A 441 31.05 -46.16 -4.51
C ASN A 441 30.10 -45.76 -3.36
N VAL A 442 30.44 -46.08 -2.10
CA VAL A 442 29.63 -45.72 -0.94
C VAL A 442 29.56 -44.20 -0.79
N LEU A 443 30.70 -43.51 -0.91
CA LEU A 443 30.72 -42.03 -0.86
C LEU A 443 29.88 -41.40 -1.96
N THR A 444 29.96 -41.93 -3.17
CA THR A 444 29.16 -41.40 -4.30
C THR A 444 27.67 -41.58 -4.02
N ALA A 445 27.25 -42.74 -3.55
CA ALA A 445 25.85 -43.02 -3.21
C ALA A 445 25.35 -42.09 -2.07
N GLN A 446 26.18 -41.92 -1.00
CA GLN A 446 25.84 -41.03 0.12
C GLN A 446 25.77 -39.57 -0.31
N SER A 447 26.68 -39.09 -1.15
CA SER A 447 26.64 -37.72 -1.68
C SER A 447 25.39 -37.52 -2.56
N GLY A 448 25.04 -38.53 -3.35
CA GLY A 448 23.79 -38.53 -4.15
C GLY A 448 22.55 -38.46 -3.27
N LEU A 449 22.51 -39.26 -2.19
CA LEU A 449 21.39 -39.25 -1.24
C LEU A 449 21.26 -37.90 -0.53
N LEU A 450 22.36 -37.32 -0.04
CA LEU A 450 22.33 -35.98 0.56
C LEU A 450 21.73 -34.94 -0.40
N GLY A 451 22.21 -34.92 -1.67
CA GLY A 451 21.71 -33.99 -2.68
C GLY A 451 20.22 -34.19 -2.97
N ALA A 452 19.76 -35.43 -3.04
CA ALA A 452 18.35 -35.77 -3.26
C ALA A 452 17.45 -35.37 -2.07
N GLN A 453 17.90 -35.61 -0.83
CA GLN A 453 17.16 -35.22 0.37
C GLN A 453 17.04 -33.70 0.48
N ILE A 454 18.11 -32.95 0.24
CA ILE A 454 18.09 -31.47 0.24
C ILE A 454 17.13 -30.96 -0.85
N SER A 455 17.14 -31.58 -2.04
CA SER A 455 16.23 -31.22 -3.14
C SER A 455 14.77 -31.51 -2.79
N GLN A 456 14.48 -32.66 -2.17
CA GLN A 456 13.16 -33.08 -1.72
C GLN A 456 12.55 -32.08 -0.73
N VAL A 457 13.31 -31.73 0.31
CA VAL A 457 12.86 -30.76 1.35
C VAL A 457 12.69 -29.37 0.76
N THR A 458 13.61 -28.96 -0.11
CA THR A 458 13.50 -27.66 -0.81
C THR A 458 12.23 -27.61 -1.69
N ASN A 459 11.92 -28.68 -2.40
CA ASN A 459 10.71 -28.75 -3.21
C ASN A 459 9.45 -28.75 -2.34
N GLN A 460 9.44 -29.43 -1.20
CA GLN A 460 8.35 -29.37 -0.23
C GLN A 460 8.09 -27.93 0.24
N PHE A 461 9.15 -27.18 0.56
CA PHE A 461 9.05 -25.76 0.87
C PHE A 461 8.52 -24.95 -0.33
N ASN A 462 8.93 -25.25 -1.56
CA ASN A 462 8.43 -24.56 -2.76
C ASN A 462 6.93 -24.73 -2.95
N VAL A 463 6.35 -25.90 -2.62
CA VAL A 463 4.90 -26.13 -2.60
C VAL A 463 4.22 -25.24 -1.57
N ILE A 464 4.79 -25.13 -0.37
CA ILE A 464 4.28 -24.25 0.72
C ILE A 464 4.34 -22.79 0.30
N SER A 465 5.51 -22.32 -0.15
CA SER A 465 5.73 -20.95 -0.60
C SER A 465 4.82 -20.58 -1.78
N GLY A 466 4.63 -21.50 -2.73
CA GLY A 466 3.69 -21.33 -3.82
C GLY A 466 2.24 -21.19 -3.33
N THR A 467 1.86 -21.96 -2.29
CA THR A 467 0.52 -21.86 -1.68
C THR A 467 0.32 -20.52 -0.97
N ILE A 468 1.32 -20.02 -0.26
CA ILE A 468 1.31 -18.69 0.37
C ILE A 468 1.15 -17.60 -0.70
N ALA A 469 1.94 -17.68 -1.78
CA ALA A 469 1.88 -16.73 -2.89
C ALA A 469 0.51 -16.75 -3.58
N LEU A 470 -0.08 -17.94 -3.79
CA LEU A 470 -1.43 -18.04 -4.34
C LEU A 470 -2.48 -17.45 -3.41
N TYR A 471 -2.39 -17.70 -2.10
CA TYR A 471 -3.30 -17.13 -1.11
C TYR A 471 -3.26 -15.59 -1.15
N GLN A 472 -2.06 -15.00 -1.22
CA GLN A 472 -1.89 -13.57 -1.37
C GLN A 472 -2.44 -13.06 -2.72
N ALA A 473 -2.15 -13.76 -3.83
CA ALA A 473 -2.63 -13.41 -5.17
C ALA A 473 -4.17 -13.45 -5.29
N LEU A 474 -4.83 -14.26 -4.48
CA LEU A 474 -6.29 -14.35 -4.38
C LEU A 474 -6.91 -13.30 -3.44
N GLY A 475 -6.10 -12.40 -2.85
CA GLY A 475 -6.55 -11.37 -1.93
C GLY A 475 -6.90 -11.90 -0.53
N GLY A 476 -6.33 -13.02 -0.12
CA GLY A 476 -6.48 -13.57 1.22
C GLY A 476 -5.81 -12.71 2.29
N GLY A 477 -6.26 -12.82 3.55
CA GLY A 477 -5.67 -12.08 4.67
C GLY A 477 -6.10 -10.62 4.79
N THR A 478 -7.17 -10.24 4.12
CA THR A 478 -7.73 -8.88 4.19
C THR A 478 -8.76 -8.68 5.30
N GLU A 479 -9.15 -9.76 5.99
CA GLU A 479 -10.15 -9.76 7.06
C GLU A 479 -9.64 -9.20 8.39
#